data_e7547c50f71854ea5f15a88aaf16f824
#
_entry.id   e7547c50f71854ea5f15a88aaf16f824
#
_cell.length_a   1.000
_cell.length_b   1.000
_cell.length_c   1.000
_cell.angle_alpha   90.00
_cell.angle_beta   90.00
_cell.angle_gamma   90.00
#
_symmetry.space_group_name_H-M   'P 1'
#
loop_
_entity.id
_entity.type
_entity.pdbx_description
1 polymer ?
#
loop_
_entity_poly.entity_id
_entity_poly.type
_entity_poly.pdbx_seq_one_letter_code
_entity_poly.pdbx_strand_id
1 'polypeptide(L)'
;MLGAGLPVRVVALTAPGMYDTHDDQPQELADGLKLTAESLLAFQRDLEARGLADRVLIHVWSEFGRRAKENGSNGTDHGAAGAGFLIGARASGSMIGEFPGLASLDRDGNLRATSDFRGLYSALLEDWLGADAEAIIPGARSFARPKVVK
;
A
#
# COMPACT_ATOMS: atom_id res chain seq x y z
N MET A 1 -6.98 17.41 12.76
CA MET A 1 -7.90 16.35 13.21
C MET A 1 -7.28 15.56 14.36
N LEU A 2 -6.21 14.81 14.17
CA LEU A 2 -5.57 14.01 15.24
C LEU A 2 -5.14 14.86 16.45
N GLY A 3 -4.46 15.99 16.21
CA GLY A 3 -4.04 16.90 17.28
C GLY A 3 -5.18 17.61 18.02
N ALA A 4 -6.38 17.61 17.46
CA ALA A 4 -7.59 18.16 18.09
C ALA A 4 -8.40 17.10 18.86
N GLY A 5 -7.92 15.85 18.95
CA GLY A 5 -8.60 14.77 19.67
C GLY A 5 -9.91 14.29 19.06
N LEU A 6 -10.14 14.53 17.77
CA LEU A 6 -11.34 14.05 17.09
C LEU A 6 -11.34 12.52 17.02
N PRO A 7 -12.49 11.85 17.18
CA PRO A 7 -12.58 10.40 17.17
C PRO A 7 -12.55 9.79 15.75
N VAL A 8 -11.56 10.21 14.97
CA VAL A 8 -11.33 9.70 13.61
C VAL A 8 -10.44 8.47 13.69
N ARG A 9 -10.89 7.36 13.13
CA ARG A 9 -10.15 6.09 13.12
C ARG A 9 -9.52 5.77 11.77
N VAL A 10 -10.16 6.17 10.67
CA VAL A 10 -9.69 5.91 9.31
C VAL A 10 -9.84 7.18 8.48
N VAL A 11 -8.84 7.49 7.69
CA VAL A 11 -8.86 8.58 6.70
C VAL A 11 -8.36 8.00 5.38
N ALA A 12 -9.11 8.20 4.31
CA ALA A 12 -8.68 7.88 2.96
C ALA A 12 -8.28 9.17 2.23
N LEU A 13 -7.12 9.16 1.60
CA LEU A 13 -6.59 10.29 0.85
C LEU A 13 -6.06 9.80 -0.50
N THR A 14 -6.26 10.59 -1.53
CA THR A 14 -5.58 10.37 -2.81
C THR A 14 -4.16 10.93 -2.73
N ALA A 15 -3.17 10.14 -3.13
CA ALA A 15 -1.80 10.61 -3.23
C ALA A 15 -1.68 11.69 -4.33
N PRO A 16 -0.87 12.74 -4.12
CA PRO A 16 -0.62 13.73 -5.15
C PRO A 16 0.22 13.11 -6.28
N GLY A 17 -0.11 13.41 -7.52
CA GLY A 17 0.59 12.92 -8.71
C GLY A 17 -0.32 12.14 -9.66
N MET A 18 0.22 11.85 -10.83
CA MET A 18 -0.38 11.00 -11.84
C MET A 18 0.23 9.62 -11.76
N TYR A 19 -0.58 8.59 -11.48
CA TYR A 19 -0.11 7.21 -11.31
C TYR A 19 -0.68 6.25 -12.34
N ASP A 20 -1.70 6.68 -13.07
CA ASP A 20 -2.26 5.90 -14.18
C ASP A 20 -1.54 6.23 -15.49
N THR A 21 -0.22 6.01 -15.48
CA THR A 21 0.72 6.40 -16.53
C THR A 21 0.84 5.33 -17.60
N HIS A 22 0.12 5.49 -18.71
CA HIS A 22 0.19 4.60 -19.88
C HIS A 22 1.16 5.07 -20.96
N ASP A 23 1.60 6.33 -20.89
CA ASP A 23 2.55 6.98 -21.79
C ASP A 23 3.54 7.81 -20.98
N ASP A 24 4.72 8.02 -21.51
CA ASP A 24 5.83 8.79 -20.89
C ASP A 24 6.02 8.59 -19.38
N GLN A 25 5.72 7.38 -18.90
CA GLN A 25 5.68 6.99 -17.49
C GLN A 25 6.96 7.34 -16.70
N PRO A 26 8.20 7.21 -17.22
CA PRO A 26 9.39 7.35 -16.39
C PRO A 26 9.45 8.68 -15.66
N GLN A 27 9.15 9.79 -16.33
CA GLN A 27 9.22 11.12 -15.71
C GLN A 27 8.01 11.38 -14.80
N GLU A 28 6.81 11.13 -15.29
CA GLU A 28 5.59 11.37 -14.52
C GLU A 28 5.54 10.55 -13.24
N LEU A 29 5.89 9.26 -13.33
CA LEU A 29 5.93 8.38 -12.18
C LEU A 29 7.02 8.80 -11.19
N ALA A 30 8.20 9.19 -11.67
CA ALA A 30 9.29 9.65 -10.80
C ALA A 30 8.89 10.91 -10.02
N ASP A 31 8.28 11.89 -10.66
CA ASP A 31 7.83 13.13 -10.03
C ASP A 31 6.68 12.86 -9.03
N GLY A 32 5.72 12.04 -9.40
CA GLY A 32 4.62 11.63 -8.52
C GLY A 32 5.12 10.87 -7.28
N LEU A 33 5.99 9.90 -7.45
CA LEU A 33 6.59 9.12 -6.35
C LEU A 33 7.42 10.01 -5.42
N LYS A 34 8.20 10.93 -5.97
CA LYS A 34 8.97 11.90 -5.19
C LYS A 34 8.06 12.75 -4.32
N LEU A 35 7.04 13.36 -4.91
CA LEU A 35 6.08 14.21 -4.20
C LEU A 35 5.35 13.43 -3.08
N THR A 36 4.92 12.21 -3.36
CA THR A 36 4.28 11.36 -2.37
C THR A 36 5.24 10.99 -1.25
N ALA A 37 6.48 10.59 -1.57
CA ALA A 37 7.48 10.22 -0.57
C ALA A 37 7.83 11.41 0.35
N GLU A 38 8.02 12.60 -0.22
CA GLU A 38 8.28 13.83 0.54
C GLU A 38 7.10 14.19 1.46
N SER A 39 5.87 14.04 0.97
CA SER A 39 4.64 14.28 1.75
C SER A 39 4.49 13.31 2.91
N LEU A 40 4.74 12.03 2.68
CA LEU A 40 4.71 10.98 3.71
C LEU A 40 5.79 11.21 4.77
N LEU A 41 7.00 11.58 4.35
CA LEU A 41 8.10 11.88 5.27
C LEU A 41 7.79 13.11 6.13
N ALA A 42 7.25 14.17 5.53
CA ALA A 42 6.85 15.38 6.26
C ALA A 42 5.76 15.07 7.28
N PHE A 43 4.76 14.28 6.90
CA PHE A 43 3.70 13.86 7.80
C PHE A 43 4.21 12.99 8.96
N GLN A 44 5.08 12.03 8.68
CA GLN A 44 5.69 11.19 9.71
C GLN A 44 6.48 12.02 10.72
N ARG A 45 7.28 12.99 10.26
CA ARG A 45 8.02 13.91 11.12
C ARG A 45 7.10 14.80 12.00
N ASP A 46 5.99 15.27 11.45
CA ASP A 46 4.99 16.04 12.22
C ASP A 46 4.35 15.16 13.30
N LEU A 47 4.03 13.91 13.01
CA LEU A 47 3.51 12.95 13.99
C LEU A 47 4.52 12.69 15.11
N GLU A 48 5.78 12.53 14.80
CA GLU A 48 6.87 12.34 15.77
C GLU A 48 7.03 13.57 16.66
N ALA A 49 7.09 14.76 16.06
CA ALA A 49 7.22 16.02 16.80
C ALA A 49 6.03 16.28 17.75
N ARG A 50 4.85 15.73 17.45
CA ARG A 50 3.65 15.84 18.29
C ARG A 50 3.45 14.67 19.26
N GLY A 51 4.32 13.68 19.28
CA GLY A 51 4.15 12.47 20.08
C GLY A 51 2.95 11.60 19.65
N LEU A 52 2.59 11.63 18.38
CA LEU A 52 1.44 10.91 17.81
C LEU A 52 1.84 9.71 16.92
N ALA A 53 3.15 9.47 16.75
CA ALA A 53 3.64 8.46 15.81
C ALA A 53 3.14 7.03 16.11
N ASP A 54 2.94 6.68 17.39
CA ASP A 54 2.40 5.38 17.81
C ASP A 54 0.90 5.20 17.55
N ARG A 55 0.22 6.27 17.19
CA ARG A 55 -1.24 6.30 17.01
C ARG A 55 -1.67 6.28 15.55
N VAL A 56 -0.72 6.32 14.64
CA VAL A 56 -0.99 6.38 13.19
C VAL A 56 -0.24 5.27 12.48
N LEU A 57 -0.96 4.55 11.65
CA LEU A 57 -0.41 3.62 10.68
C LEU A 57 -0.89 4.04 9.30
N ILE A 58 0.04 4.28 8.39
CA ILE A 58 -0.25 4.69 7.03
C ILE A 58 -0.17 3.46 6.14
N HIS A 59 -1.22 3.19 5.38
CA HIS A 59 -1.21 2.18 4.33
C HIS A 59 -1.22 2.86 2.96
N VAL A 60 -0.14 2.71 2.23
CA VAL A 60 -0.01 3.15 0.83
C VAL A 60 -0.33 1.96 -0.07
N TRP A 61 -1.25 2.13 -1.00
CA TRP A 61 -1.73 1.07 -1.86
C TRP A 61 -2.11 1.61 -3.24
N SER A 62 -2.29 0.73 -4.20
CA SER A 62 -2.83 1.03 -5.53
C SER A 62 -3.88 -0.02 -5.89
N GLU A 63 -4.91 0.37 -6.65
CA GLU A 63 -5.97 -0.53 -7.09
C GLU A 63 -5.53 -1.52 -8.17
N PHE A 64 -4.43 -1.24 -8.85
CA PHE A 64 -3.84 -2.12 -9.86
C PHE A 64 -2.31 -2.19 -9.74
N GLY A 65 -1.73 -3.25 -10.27
CA GLY A 65 -0.30 -3.34 -10.52
C GLY A 65 0.04 -2.95 -11.96
N ARG A 66 1.29 -3.13 -12.35
CA ARG A 66 1.77 -2.86 -13.71
C ARG A 66 2.31 -4.13 -14.35
N ARG A 67 2.14 -4.28 -15.66
CA ARG A 67 2.83 -5.31 -16.44
C ARG A 67 4.33 -5.09 -16.40
N ALA A 68 5.07 -6.19 -16.49
CA ALA A 68 6.53 -6.15 -16.52
C ALA A 68 7.10 -5.56 -17.81
N LYS A 69 6.32 -5.60 -18.90
CA LYS A 69 6.72 -5.15 -20.23
C LYS A 69 6.24 -3.72 -20.48
N GLU A 70 7.13 -2.89 -20.99
CA GLU A 70 6.81 -1.57 -21.54
C GLU A 70 5.83 -1.72 -22.72
N ASN A 71 4.89 -0.82 -22.82
CA ASN A 71 3.96 -0.71 -23.95
C ASN A 71 4.56 0.14 -25.09
N GLY A 72 3.77 0.38 -26.15
CA GLY A 72 4.23 1.15 -27.31
C GLY A 72 4.33 2.67 -27.10
N SER A 73 4.04 3.19 -25.90
CA SER A 73 3.98 4.62 -25.59
C SER A 73 4.91 5.04 -24.44
N ASN A 74 6.00 4.31 -24.19
CA ASN A 74 6.92 4.51 -23.05
C ASN A 74 6.22 4.45 -21.69
N GLY A 75 5.19 3.63 -21.55
CA GLY A 75 4.46 3.41 -20.32
C GLY A 75 4.30 1.93 -20.04
N THR A 76 3.41 1.58 -19.13
CA THR A 76 3.04 0.21 -18.86
C THR A 76 1.53 0.06 -18.74
N ASP A 77 1.01 -1.08 -19.19
CA ASP A 77 -0.38 -1.43 -18.99
C ASP A 77 -0.63 -1.91 -17.56
N HIS A 78 -1.90 -1.90 -17.13
CA HIS A 78 -2.29 -2.47 -15.85
C HIS A 78 -1.91 -3.95 -15.77
N GLY A 79 -1.50 -4.36 -14.58
CA GLY A 79 -1.11 -5.72 -14.25
C GLY A 79 -1.77 -6.23 -12.97
N ALA A 80 -1.60 -7.52 -12.72
CA ALA A 80 -2.30 -8.22 -11.63
C ALA A 80 -1.64 -8.07 -10.25
N ALA A 81 -0.36 -7.73 -10.18
CA ALA A 81 0.36 -7.63 -8.92
C ALA A 81 1.08 -6.29 -8.79
N GLY A 82 1.09 -5.77 -7.58
CA GLY A 82 1.74 -4.51 -7.21
C GLY A 82 2.37 -4.59 -5.82
N ALA A 83 2.97 -3.50 -5.39
CA ALA A 83 3.52 -3.33 -4.06
C ALA A 83 2.74 -2.29 -3.27
N GLY A 84 2.73 -2.44 -1.95
CA GLY A 84 2.19 -1.46 -1.02
C GLY A 84 3.15 -1.26 0.14
N PHE A 85 2.92 -0.24 0.96
CA PHE A 85 3.77 0.07 2.11
C PHE A 85 2.92 0.29 3.36
N LEU A 86 3.42 -0.19 4.49
CA LEU A 86 2.94 0.18 5.81
C LEU A 86 4.01 1.03 6.49
N ILE A 87 3.63 2.25 6.87
CA ILE A 87 4.53 3.26 7.44
C ILE A 87 3.99 3.68 8.80
N GLY A 88 4.84 3.73 9.80
CA GLY A 88 4.51 4.14 11.16
C GLY A 88 5.37 3.46 12.21
N ALA A 89 5.43 4.02 13.41
CA ALA A 89 6.25 3.50 14.52
C ALA A 89 5.86 2.07 14.91
N ARG A 90 4.60 1.70 14.74
CA ARG A 90 4.05 0.38 15.06
C ARG A 90 4.07 -0.61 13.87
N ALA A 91 4.50 -0.20 12.68
CA ALA A 91 4.68 -1.14 11.57
C ALA A 91 5.74 -2.19 11.91
N SER A 92 5.56 -3.44 11.46
CA SER A 92 6.47 -4.55 11.76
C SER A 92 7.90 -4.32 11.24
N GLY A 93 8.04 -3.54 10.17
CA GLY A 93 9.34 -3.24 9.54
C GLY A 93 9.93 -4.42 8.77
N SER A 94 9.12 -5.35 8.33
CA SER A 94 9.49 -6.54 7.56
C SER A 94 8.87 -6.52 6.18
N MET A 95 9.50 -7.21 5.23
CA MET A 95 8.88 -7.51 3.94
C MET A 95 7.81 -8.58 4.13
N ILE A 96 6.63 -8.35 3.58
CA ILE A 96 5.49 -9.26 3.61
C ILE A 96 5.28 -9.77 2.18
N GLY A 97 5.26 -11.09 2.02
CA GLY A 97 5.28 -11.73 0.73
C GLY A 97 6.68 -11.78 0.11
N GLU A 98 6.75 -12.22 -1.12
CA GLU A 98 7.99 -12.36 -1.87
C GLU A 98 7.90 -11.53 -3.15
N PHE A 99 9.02 -10.99 -3.60
CA PHE A 99 9.06 -10.38 -4.93
C PHE A 99 8.78 -11.45 -5.99
N PRO A 100 7.76 -11.26 -6.85
CA PRO A 100 7.30 -12.32 -7.75
C PRO A 100 8.32 -12.70 -8.84
N GLY A 101 9.33 -11.85 -9.06
CA GLY A 101 10.34 -12.06 -10.09
C GLY A 101 9.80 -11.82 -11.50
N LEU A 102 10.72 -11.61 -12.44
CA LEU A 102 10.40 -11.39 -13.86
C LEU A 102 10.46 -12.67 -14.70
N ALA A 103 11.02 -13.75 -14.16
CA ALA A 103 11.23 -15.00 -14.86
C ALA A 103 9.96 -15.88 -14.96
N SER A 104 8.95 -15.60 -14.15
CA SER A 104 7.73 -16.41 -14.05
C SER A 104 6.47 -15.55 -14.12
N LEU A 105 6.24 -14.92 -15.26
CA LEU A 105 5.01 -14.18 -15.51
C LEU A 105 3.83 -15.15 -15.73
N ASP A 106 2.62 -14.63 -15.59
CA ASP A 106 1.43 -15.37 -15.99
C ASP A 106 1.27 -15.41 -17.53
N ARG A 107 0.24 -16.08 -18.03
CA ARG A 107 -0.03 -16.20 -19.48
C ARG A 107 -0.30 -14.87 -20.17
N ASP A 108 -0.71 -13.86 -19.42
CA ASP A 108 -1.06 -12.54 -19.92
C ASP A 108 0.09 -11.52 -19.73
N GLY A 109 1.26 -12.00 -19.26
CA GLY A 109 2.46 -11.19 -19.05
C GLY A 109 2.46 -10.38 -17.73
N ASN A 110 1.58 -10.72 -16.80
CA ASN A 110 1.56 -10.07 -15.49
C ASN A 110 2.55 -10.69 -14.51
N LEU A 111 3.00 -9.90 -13.56
CA LEU A 111 3.61 -10.41 -12.35
C LEU A 111 2.58 -11.24 -11.56
N ARG A 112 3.03 -12.34 -10.97
CA ARG A 112 2.17 -13.18 -10.12
C ARG A 112 2.12 -12.61 -8.71
N ALA A 113 0.91 -12.43 -8.16
CA ALA A 113 0.76 -12.06 -6.77
C ALA A 113 1.32 -13.17 -5.86
N THR A 114 2.12 -12.80 -4.88
CA THR A 114 2.73 -13.71 -3.89
C THR A 114 2.02 -13.69 -2.54
N SER A 115 1.12 -12.73 -2.35
CA SER A 115 0.24 -12.63 -1.18
C SER A 115 -1.12 -12.07 -1.58
N ASP A 116 -2.14 -12.42 -0.80
CA ASP A 116 -3.51 -11.94 -1.01
C ASP A 116 -3.73 -10.66 -0.19
N PHE A 117 -4.12 -9.57 -0.83
CA PHE A 117 -4.39 -8.29 -0.18
C PHE A 117 -5.49 -8.38 0.89
N ARG A 118 -6.44 -9.33 0.74
CA ARG A 118 -7.49 -9.56 1.72
C ARG A 118 -6.94 -10.06 3.06
N GLY A 119 -5.84 -10.83 3.03
CA GLY A 119 -5.10 -11.21 4.23
C GLY A 119 -4.48 -10.02 4.94
N LEU A 120 -3.88 -9.10 4.17
CA LEU A 120 -3.34 -7.83 4.70
C LEU A 120 -4.43 -6.97 5.33
N TYR A 121 -5.55 -6.76 4.63
CA TYR A 121 -6.66 -5.98 5.18
C TYR A 121 -7.27 -6.63 6.42
N SER A 122 -7.38 -7.96 6.43
CA SER A 122 -7.86 -8.67 7.60
C SER A 122 -6.93 -8.46 8.80
N ALA A 123 -5.62 -8.54 8.62
CA ALA A 123 -4.65 -8.25 9.67
C ALA A 123 -4.74 -6.80 10.18
N LEU A 124 -4.91 -5.82 9.28
CA LEU A 124 -5.09 -4.42 9.68
C LEU A 124 -6.38 -4.19 10.45
N LEU A 125 -7.47 -4.84 10.06
CA LEU A 125 -8.74 -4.76 10.78
C LEU A 125 -8.63 -5.35 12.17
N GLU A 126 -8.03 -6.52 12.30
CA GLU A 126 -7.93 -7.26 13.57
C GLU A 126 -6.85 -6.65 14.48
N ASP A 127 -5.61 -6.51 14.00
CA ASP A 127 -4.46 -6.16 14.84
C ASP A 127 -4.34 -4.65 15.12
N TRP A 128 -4.81 -3.81 14.18
CA TRP A 128 -4.71 -2.35 14.34
C TRP A 128 -6.04 -1.71 14.75
N LEU A 129 -7.14 -2.07 14.11
CA LEU A 129 -8.44 -1.46 14.38
C LEU A 129 -9.25 -2.19 15.45
N GLY A 130 -8.89 -3.42 15.82
CA GLY A 130 -9.63 -4.24 16.77
C GLY A 130 -11.04 -4.59 16.28
N ALA A 131 -11.21 -4.78 14.99
CA ALA A 131 -12.47 -5.11 14.33
C ALA A 131 -12.48 -6.56 13.86
N ASP A 132 -13.66 -7.18 13.79
CA ASP A 132 -13.82 -8.52 13.20
C ASP A 132 -13.71 -8.42 11.68
N ALA A 133 -12.65 -8.99 11.11
CA ALA A 133 -12.43 -8.99 9.67
C ALA A 133 -13.52 -9.76 8.91
N GLU A 134 -14.07 -10.84 9.48
CA GLU A 134 -15.11 -11.64 8.83
C GLU A 134 -16.42 -10.86 8.60
N ALA A 135 -16.69 -9.89 9.48
CA ALA A 135 -17.86 -9.01 9.34
C ALA A 135 -17.74 -8.03 8.15
N ILE A 136 -16.52 -7.82 7.66
CA ILE A 136 -16.21 -6.80 6.63
C ILE A 136 -15.76 -7.47 5.32
N ILE A 137 -14.93 -8.51 5.43
CA ILE A 137 -14.33 -9.23 4.30
C ILE A 137 -14.89 -10.65 4.27
N PRO A 138 -15.82 -10.97 3.35
CA PRO A 138 -16.37 -12.31 3.27
C PRO A 138 -15.28 -13.37 3.08
N GLY A 139 -15.29 -14.40 3.93
CA GLY A 139 -14.32 -15.48 3.91
C GLY A 139 -12.95 -15.09 4.45
N ALA A 140 -12.87 -14.03 5.24
CA ALA A 140 -11.61 -13.54 5.82
C ALA A 140 -10.81 -14.64 6.52
N ARG A 141 -11.47 -15.59 7.17
CA ARG A 141 -10.83 -16.72 7.89
C ARG A 141 -9.96 -17.61 7.00
N SER A 142 -10.20 -17.62 5.69
CA SER A 142 -9.43 -18.42 4.73
C SER A 142 -8.12 -17.77 4.29
N PHE A 143 -7.93 -16.47 4.55
CA PHE A 143 -6.72 -15.74 4.14
C PHE A 143 -5.67 -15.73 5.26
N ALA A 144 -4.42 -15.97 4.88
CA ALA A 144 -3.30 -15.86 5.81
C ALA A 144 -3.16 -14.42 6.36
N ARG A 145 -2.90 -14.31 7.67
CA ARG A 145 -2.64 -13.02 8.35
C ARG A 145 -1.14 -12.74 8.38
N PRO A 146 -0.62 -11.82 7.57
CA PRO A 146 0.75 -11.39 7.75
C PRO A 146 0.88 -10.59 9.05
N LYS A 147 2.01 -10.73 9.75
CA LYS A 147 2.31 -9.90 10.92
C LYS A 147 2.69 -8.50 10.46
N VAL A 148 1.76 -7.57 10.55
CA VAL A 148 1.91 -6.19 10.04
C VAL A 148 2.21 -5.16 11.12
N VAL A 149 1.90 -5.46 12.38
CA VAL A 149 2.05 -4.59 13.54
C VAL A 149 2.97 -5.25 14.58
N LYS A 150 3.76 -4.40 15.29
CA LYS A 150 4.60 -4.80 16.44
C LYS A 150 3.77 -5.01 17.68
#